data_8c4bd46288cbbb4c40beafe3e0998b8b
#
_entry.id   8c4bd46288cbbb4c40beafe3e0998b8b
#
_cell.length_a   1.000
_cell.length_b   1.000
_cell.length_c   1.000
_cell.angle_alpha   90.00
_cell.angle_beta   90.00
_cell.angle_gamma   90.00
#
_symmetry.space_group_name_H-M   'P 1'
#
loop_
_entity.id
_entity.type
_entity.pdbx_description
1 polymer ?
#
loop_
_entity_poly.entity_id
_entity_poly.type
_entity_poly.pdbx_seq_one_letter_code
_entity_poly.pdbx_strand_id
1 'polypeptide(L)'
;KPKANTPYYSATIRIKKAKKLEAKGKIEKSKKIYNEALKYLYVANKEKPFDPDILNYLGFANRKTDNVKDAEMYYLMGLEIDPTHNGINEYLGELYVITNRIGLAKERLNVLKDCACDEYQELKDVIDGVKKSKY
;
A
#
# COMPACT_ATOMS: atom_id res chain seq x y z
N LYS A 1 2.80 8.80 -14.87
CA LYS A 1 1.43 8.41 -15.11
C LYS A 1 1.38 7.17 -15.98
N PRO A 2 0.64 6.11 -15.57
CA PRO A 2 0.61 4.86 -16.35
C PRO A 2 -0.11 5.06 -17.67
N LYS A 3 0.37 4.39 -18.70
CA LYS A 3 -0.26 4.41 -20.04
C LYS A 3 -1.50 3.53 -20.04
N ALA A 4 -2.55 3.96 -20.77
CA ALA A 4 -3.72 3.15 -20.98
C ALA A 4 -3.35 1.78 -21.60
N ASN A 5 -4.10 0.75 -21.27
CA ASN A 5 -3.93 -0.63 -21.76
C ASN A 5 -2.67 -1.34 -21.27
N THR A 6 -1.94 -0.78 -20.30
CA THR A 6 -0.87 -1.51 -19.64
C THR A 6 -1.42 -2.30 -18.46
N PRO A 7 -0.75 -3.39 -18.03
CA PRO A 7 -1.14 -4.10 -16.81
C PRO A 7 -1.18 -3.17 -15.59
N TYR A 8 -0.21 -2.28 -15.47
CA TYR A 8 -0.16 -1.33 -14.37
C TYR A 8 -1.40 -0.42 -14.37
N TYR A 9 -1.76 0.13 -15.54
CA TYR A 9 -2.95 0.96 -15.68
C TYR A 9 -4.22 0.20 -15.28
N SER A 10 -4.36 -1.04 -15.78
CA SER A 10 -5.50 -1.89 -15.45
C SER A 10 -5.60 -2.16 -13.96
N ALA A 11 -4.46 -2.34 -13.29
CA ALA A 11 -4.41 -2.52 -11.84
C ALA A 11 -4.86 -1.26 -11.11
N THR A 12 -4.36 -0.09 -11.50
CA THR A 12 -4.68 1.16 -10.82
C THR A 12 -6.16 1.52 -10.92
N ILE A 13 -6.78 1.24 -12.06
CA ILE A 13 -8.23 1.43 -12.24
C ILE A 13 -9.01 0.56 -11.26
N ARG A 14 -8.62 -0.71 -11.13
CA ARG A 14 -9.29 -1.65 -10.23
C ARG A 14 -9.11 -1.28 -8.77
N ILE A 15 -7.94 -0.83 -8.40
CA ILE A 15 -7.69 -0.36 -7.03
C ILE A 15 -8.61 0.82 -6.71
N LYS A 16 -8.75 1.77 -7.63
CA LYS A 16 -9.65 2.91 -7.47
C LYS A 16 -11.10 2.46 -7.27
N LYS A 17 -11.54 1.52 -8.10
CA LYS A 17 -12.90 0.94 -7.99
C LYS A 17 -13.09 0.21 -6.66
N ALA A 18 -12.10 -0.58 -6.26
CA ALA A 18 -12.18 -1.32 -5.00
C ALA A 18 -12.27 -0.38 -3.80
N LYS A 19 -11.49 0.70 -3.80
CA LYS A 19 -11.54 1.71 -2.73
C LYS A 19 -12.94 2.34 -2.64
N LYS A 20 -13.58 2.63 -3.76
CA LYS A 20 -14.93 3.18 -3.78
C LYS A 20 -15.96 2.18 -3.22
N LEU A 21 -15.82 0.91 -3.58
CA LEU A 21 -16.70 -0.13 -3.05
C LEU A 21 -16.53 -0.28 -1.54
N GLU A 22 -15.29 -0.25 -1.09
CA GLU A 22 -14.97 -0.33 0.33
C GLU A 22 -15.58 0.84 1.11
N ALA A 23 -15.47 2.04 0.57
CA ALA A 23 -16.05 3.24 1.19
C ALA A 23 -17.56 3.15 1.32
N LYS A 24 -18.22 2.40 0.44
CA LYS A 24 -19.68 2.15 0.48
C LYS A 24 -20.04 0.96 1.38
N GLY A 25 -19.07 0.35 2.06
CA GLY A 25 -19.30 -0.82 2.90
C GLY A 25 -19.43 -2.13 2.13
N LYS A 26 -19.17 -2.14 0.83
CA LYS A 26 -19.27 -3.34 -0.01
C LYS A 26 -17.96 -4.12 0.04
N ILE A 27 -17.62 -4.64 1.21
CA ILE A 27 -16.29 -5.19 1.51
C ILE A 27 -15.97 -6.42 0.65
N GLU A 28 -16.89 -7.37 0.52
CA GLU A 28 -16.63 -8.60 -0.24
C GLU A 28 -16.45 -8.30 -1.74
N LYS A 29 -17.23 -7.37 -2.27
CA LYS A 29 -17.05 -6.94 -3.66
C LYS A 29 -15.71 -6.23 -3.85
N SER A 30 -15.30 -5.40 -2.89
CA SER A 30 -14.01 -4.71 -2.95
C SER A 30 -12.86 -5.70 -2.97
N LYS A 31 -12.91 -6.75 -2.14
CA LYS A 31 -11.87 -7.78 -2.12
C LYS A 31 -11.73 -8.50 -3.45
N LYS A 32 -12.84 -8.81 -4.10
CA LYS A 32 -12.82 -9.40 -5.45
C LYS A 32 -12.07 -8.52 -6.44
N ILE A 33 -12.33 -7.22 -6.39
CA ILE A 33 -11.68 -6.26 -7.30
C ILE A 33 -10.21 -6.09 -6.95
N TYR A 34 -9.84 -6.08 -5.65
CA TYR A 34 -8.43 -6.08 -5.27
C TYR A 34 -7.72 -7.33 -5.77
N ASN A 35 -8.38 -8.50 -5.73
CA ASN A 35 -7.80 -9.73 -6.28
C ASN A 35 -7.61 -9.64 -7.79
N GLU A 36 -8.53 -9.01 -8.52
CA GLU A 36 -8.33 -8.74 -9.95
C GLU A 36 -7.12 -7.83 -10.17
N ALA A 37 -7.00 -6.78 -9.36
CA ALA A 37 -5.86 -5.87 -9.45
C ALA A 37 -4.53 -6.60 -9.25
N LEU A 38 -4.48 -7.55 -8.31
CA LEU A 38 -3.28 -8.32 -8.05
C LEU A 38 -2.79 -9.07 -9.29
N LYS A 39 -3.70 -9.64 -10.08
CA LYS A 39 -3.32 -10.35 -11.30
C LYS A 39 -2.55 -9.44 -12.27
N TYR A 40 -3.04 -8.21 -12.44
CA TYR A 40 -2.39 -7.23 -13.29
C TYR A 40 -1.08 -6.72 -12.67
N LEU A 41 -1.04 -6.58 -11.34
CA LEU A 41 0.17 -6.14 -10.66
C LEU A 41 1.30 -7.17 -10.77
N TYR A 42 0.99 -8.45 -10.69
CA TYR A 42 1.99 -9.49 -10.88
C TYR A 42 2.58 -9.46 -12.28
N VAL A 43 1.75 -9.23 -13.31
CA VAL A 43 2.24 -9.06 -14.67
C VAL A 43 3.10 -7.81 -14.80
N ALA A 44 2.62 -6.69 -14.23
CA ALA A 44 3.39 -5.43 -14.26
C ALA A 44 4.76 -5.60 -13.58
N ASN A 45 4.80 -6.28 -12.44
CA ASN A 45 6.03 -6.53 -11.70
C ASN A 45 7.00 -7.41 -12.49
N LYS A 46 6.48 -8.36 -13.25
CA LYS A 46 7.30 -9.22 -14.10
C LYS A 46 7.91 -8.44 -15.26
N GLU A 47 7.15 -7.49 -15.82
CA GLU A 47 7.63 -6.65 -16.93
C GLU A 47 8.60 -5.57 -16.46
N LYS A 48 8.37 -5.03 -15.26
CA LYS A 48 9.19 -3.98 -14.65
C LYS A 48 9.56 -4.37 -13.23
N PRO A 49 10.44 -5.35 -13.05
CA PRO A 49 10.87 -5.74 -11.71
C PRO A 49 11.59 -4.57 -11.03
N PHE A 50 11.51 -4.50 -9.71
CA PHE A 50 12.16 -3.50 -8.88
C PHE A 50 11.63 -2.07 -9.07
N ASP A 51 10.36 -1.92 -9.48
CA ASP A 51 9.69 -0.63 -9.49
C ASP A 51 9.00 -0.43 -8.13
N PRO A 52 9.44 0.56 -7.31
CA PRO A 52 8.86 0.75 -5.97
C PRO A 52 7.36 1.04 -5.99
N ASP A 53 6.86 1.72 -7.01
CA ASP A 53 5.43 2.04 -7.09
C ASP A 53 4.60 0.77 -7.32
N ILE A 54 5.08 -0.13 -8.15
CA ILE A 54 4.41 -1.43 -8.37
C ILE A 54 4.45 -2.25 -7.08
N LEU A 55 5.61 -2.28 -6.41
CA LEU A 55 5.76 -3.00 -5.14
C LEU A 55 4.87 -2.42 -4.05
N ASN A 56 4.68 -1.11 -4.03
CA ASN A 56 3.76 -0.46 -3.11
C ASN A 56 2.31 -0.93 -3.34
N TYR A 57 1.88 -0.97 -4.58
CA TYR A 57 0.53 -1.46 -4.91
C TYR A 57 0.37 -2.95 -4.63
N LEU A 58 1.41 -3.75 -4.87
CA LEU A 58 1.39 -5.17 -4.49
C LEU A 58 1.23 -5.33 -2.98
N GLY A 59 1.95 -4.52 -2.22
CA GLY A 59 1.78 -4.50 -0.76
C GLY A 59 0.35 -4.14 -0.38
N PHE A 60 -0.15 -3.05 -0.93
CA PHE A 60 -1.49 -2.54 -0.62
C PHE A 60 -2.60 -3.56 -0.95
N ALA A 61 -2.60 -4.08 -2.17
CA ALA A 61 -3.63 -5.02 -2.60
C ALA A 61 -3.57 -6.35 -1.83
N ASN A 62 -2.37 -6.83 -1.50
CA ASN A 62 -2.23 -8.00 -0.64
C ASN A 62 -2.76 -7.72 0.77
N ARG A 63 -2.50 -6.53 1.31
CA ARG A 63 -3.03 -6.14 2.62
C ARG A 63 -4.57 -6.14 2.61
N LYS A 64 -5.17 -5.62 1.54
CA LYS A 64 -6.64 -5.54 1.40
C LYS A 64 -7.31 -6.89 1.19
N THR A 65 -6.56 -7.89 0.79
CA THR A 65 -7.06 -9.27 0.60
C THR A 65 -6.58 -10.21 1.70
N ASP A 66 -6.20 -9.64 2.84
CA ASP A 66 -5.82 -10.38 4.06
C ASP A 66 -4.50 -11.15 3.97
N ASN A 67 -3.68 -10.87 2.96
CA ASN A 67 -2.36 -11.47 2.80
C ASN A 67 -1.30 -10.57 3.47
N VAL A 68 -1.33 -10.48 4.79
CA VAL A 68 -0.50 -9.56 5.56
C VAL A 68 0.99 -9.83 5.40
N LYS A 69 1.38 -11.11 5.38
CA LYS A 69 2.80 -11.47 5.22
C LYS A 69 3.33 -11.07 3.85
N ASP A 70 2.56 -11.33 2.80
CA ASP A 70 2.95 -10.96 1.44
C ASP A 70 3.00 -9.44 1.31
N ALA A 71 2.05 -8.74 1.91
CA ALA A 71 2.02 -7.28 1.91
C ALA A 71 3.33 -6.72 2.49
N GLU A 72 3.71 -7.20 3.66
CA GLU A 72 4.95 -6.76 4.32
C GLU A 72 6.17 -7.05 3.44
N MET A 73 6.23 -8.23 2.84
CA MET A 73 7.33 -8.62 1.97
C MET A 73 7.50 -7.63 0.81
N TYR A 74 6.40 -7.30 0.11
CA TYR A 74 6.46 -6.38 -1.01
C TYR A 74 6.85 -4.96 -0.59
N TYR A 75 6.33 -4.49 0.54
CA TYR A 75 6.73 -3.18 1.06
C TYR A 75 8.23 -3.15 1.38
N LEU A 76 8.74 -4.20 2.03
CA LEU A 76 10.17 -4.26 2.37
C LEU A 76 11.04 -4.32 1.11
N MET A 77 10.61 -5.06 0.09
CA MET A 77 11.31 -5.07 -1.19
C MET A 77 11.37 -3.67 -1.80
N GLY A 78 10.26 -2.94 -1.75
CA GLY A 78 10.22 -1.57 -2.26
C GLY A 78 11.14 -0.63 -1.50
N LEU A 79 11.25 -0.76 -0.19
CA LEU A 79 12.15 0.05 0.64
C LEU A 79 13.62 -0.28 0.41
N GLU A 80 13.94 -1.50 0.00
CA GLU A 80 15.31 -1.84 -0.40
C GLU A 80 15.75 -1.02 -1.62
N ILE A 81 14.81 -0.74 -2.51
CA ILE A 81 15.08 0.01 -3.75
C ILE A 81 15.01 1.51 -3.51
N ASP A 82 13.99 1.95 -2.79
CA ASP A 82 13.75 3.37 -2.48
C ASP A 82 13.39 3.52 -1.00
N PRO A 83 14.41 3.65 -0.12
CA PRO A 83 14.18 3.73 1.33
C PRO A 83 13.32 4.90 1.79
N THR A 84 13.20 5.95 0.98
CA THR A 84 12.42 7.15 1.34
C THR A 84 11.09 7.25 0.61
N HIS A 85 10.64 6.17 -0.04
CA HIS A 85 9.36 6.17 -0.74
C HIS A 85 8.22 6.51 0.23
N ASN A 86 7.54 7.63 -0.02
CA ASN A 86 6.54 8.13 0.92
C ASN A 86 5.37 7.16 1.13
N GLY A 87 4.81 6.65 0.06
CA GLY A 87 3.67 5.73 0.13
C GLY A 87 3.99 4.45 0.88
N ILE A 88 5.15 3.83 0.59
CA ILE A 88 5.54 2.59 1.26
C ILE A 88 5.78 2.83 2.75
N ASN A 89 6.49 3.90 3.11
CA ASN A 89 6.75 4.19 4.51
C ASN A 89 5.45 4.42 5.28
N GLU A 90 4.47 5.09 4.69
CA GLU A 90 3.18 5.28 5.34
C GLU A 90 2.41 3.95 5.46
N TYR A 91 2.27 3.22 4.37
CA TYR A 91 1.47 1.99 4.36
C TYR A 91 2.08 0.89 5.23
N LEU A 92 3.39 0.71 5.16
CA LEU A 92 4.07 -0.25 6.02
C LEU A 92 3.99 0.18 7.49
N GLY A 93 4.13 1.48 7.75
CA GLY A 93 3.95 2.01 9.09
C GLY A 93 2.58 1.69 9.66
N GLU A 94 1.52 1.88 8.88
CA GLU A 94 0.16 1.54 9.33
C GLU A 94 -0.02 0.03 9.52
N LEU A 95 0.59 -0.78 8.66
CA LEU A 95 0.59 -2.23 8.82
C LEU A 95 1.24 -2.63 10.15
N TYR A 96 2.33 -1.99 10.50
CA TYR A 96 3.00 -2.24 11.79
C TYR A 96 2.10 -1.85 12.96
N VAL A 97 1.36 -0.75 12.88
CA VAL A 97 0.42 -0.37 13.95
C VAL A 97 -0.64 -1.45 14.15
N ILE A 98 -1.29 -1.90 13.09
CA ILE A 98 -2.38 -2.89 13.21
C ILE A 98 -1.89 -4.28 13.56
N THR A 99 -0.62 -4.57 13.39
CA THR A 99 0.00 -5.83 13.84
C THR A 99 0.73 -5.67 15.17
N ASN A 100 0.48 -4.57 15.88
CA ASN A 100 1.00 -4.29 17.20
C ASN A 100 2.54 -4.22 17.27
N ARG A 101 3.14 -3.62 16.25
CA ARG A 101 4.59 -3.40 16.17
C ARG A 101 4.87 -1.89 16.10
N ILE A 102 4.46 -1.19 17.17
CA ILE A 102 4.49 0.28 17.23
C ILE A 102 5.91 0.85 17.06
N GLY A 103 6.92 0.20 17.62
CA GLY A 103 8.31 0.64 17.47
C GLY A 103 8.74 0.71 16.00
N LEU A 104 8.38 -0.29 15.21
CA LEU A 104 8.68 -0.32 13.78
C LEU A 104 7.89 0.75 13.03
N ALA A 105 6.64 1.00 13.44
CA ALA A 105 5.83 2.06 12.85
C ALA A 105 6.48 3.43 13.06
N LYS A 106 7.02 3.67 14.26
CA LYS A 106 7.70 4.93 14.59
C LYS A 106 8.97 5.11 13.76
N GLU A 107 9.67 4.03 13.43
CA GLU A 107 10.82 4.11 12.53
C GLU A 107 10.40 4.58 11.14
N ARG A 108 9.27 4.10 10.64
CA ARG A 108 8.74 4.56 9.35
C ARG A 108 8.34 6.03 9.41
N LEU A 109 7.72 6.44 10.51
CA LEU A 109 7.36 7.84 10.72
C LEU A 109 8.60 8.74 10.72
N ASN A 110 9.67 8.30 11.36
CA ASN A 110 10.91 9.07 11.39
C ASN A 110 11.50 9.29 9.99
N VAL A 111 11.38 8.30 9.11
CA VAL A 111 11.82 8.46 7.71
C VAL A 111 11.00 9.54 7.00
N LEU A 112 9.72 9.66 7.32
CA LEU A 112 8.81 10.62 6.69
C LEU A 112 8.90 12.04 7.24
N LYS A 113 9.61 12.28 8.33
CA LYS A 113 9.54 13.56 9.06
C LYS A 113 9.87 14.80 8.22
N ASP A 114 10.70 14.69 7.21
CA ASP A 114 11.12 15.82 6.38
C ASP A 114 10.50 15.77 4.97
N CYS A 115 9.49 14.94 4.74
CA CYS A 115 8.95 14.77 3.40
C CYS A 115 8.09 15.94 2.92
N ALA A 116 7.59 16.80 3.81
CA ALA A 116 6.60 17.82 3.49
C ALA A 116 5.40 17.23 2.74
N CYS A 117 4.95 16.06 3.17
CA CYS A 117 3.93 15.27 2.49
C CYS A 117 2.82 14.84 3.45
N ASP A 118 1.65 14.50 2.89
CA ASP A 118 0.48 14.08 3.68
C ASP A 118 0.72 12.77 4.40
N GLU A 119 1.58 11.92 3.85
CA GLU A 119 1.86 10.59 4.41
C GLU A 119 2.40 10.67 5.85
N TYR A 120 3.19 11.70 6.16
CA TYR A 120 3.68 11.87 7.53
C TYR A 120 2.53 12.02 8.52
N GLN A 121 1.61 12.95 8.23
CA GLN A 121 0.49 13.23 9.15
C GLN A 121 -0.48 12.06 9.22
N GLU A 122 -0.73 11.39 8.08
CA GLU A 122 -1.59 10.21 8.06
C GLU A 122 -1.05 9.11 8.98
N LEU A 123 0.24 8.79 8.87
CA LEU A 123 0.85 7.77 9.71
C LEU A 123 0.89 8.21 11.18
N LYS A 124 1.25 9.48 11.43
CA LYS A 124 1.30 10.01 12.78
C LYS A 124 -0.06 9.88 13.48
N ASP A 125 -1.13 10.22 12.78
CA ASP A 125 -2.48 10.15 13.34
C ASP A 125 -2.88 8.70 13.67
N VAL A 126 -2.46 7.75 12.87
CA VAL A 126 -2.73 6.33 13.15
C VAL A 126 -1.91 5.85 14.37
N ILE A 127 -0.63 6.21 14.44
CA ILE A 127 0.23 5.86 15.58
C ILE A 127 -0.33 6.46 16.88
N ASP A 128 -0.77 7.71 16.83
CA ASP A 128 -1.28 8.44 17.99
C ASP A 128 -2.71 8.02 18.39
N GLY A 129 -3.35 7.17 17.60
CA GLY A 129 -4.72 6.71 17.88
C GLY A 129 -5.80 7.73 17.53
N VAL A 130 -5.46 8.81 16.83
CA VAL A 130 -6.41 9.84 16.38
C VAL A 130 -7.26 9.33 15.22
N LYS A 131 -6.68 8.49 14.41
CA LYS A 131 -7.34 7.85 13.26
C LYS A 131 -7.13 6.35 13.33
N LYS A 132 -8.09 5.60 12.80
CA LYS A 132 -7.89 4.17 12.51
C LYS A 132 -7.23 4.04 11.15
N SER A 133 -6.40 3.00 10.98
CA SER A 133 -5.86 2.68 9.68
C SER A 133 -6.99 2.37 8.71
N LYS A 134 -6.87 2.84 7.46
CA LYS A 134 -7.83 2.56 6.39
C LYS A 134 -7.67 1.16 5.80
N TYR A 135 -6.67 0.44 6.23
CA TYR A 135 -6.24 -0.80 5.59
C TYR A 135 -6.54 -2.04 6.41
#